data_e02d037b53b26517349719ff15759e29
#
_entry.id   e02d037b53b26517349719ff15759e29
#
_cell.length_a   1.000
_cell.length_b   1.000
_cell.length_c   1.000
_cell.angle_alpha   90.00
_cell.angle_beta   90.00
_cell.angle_gamma   90.00
#
_symmetry.space_group_name_H-M   'P 1'
#
loop_
_entity.id
_entity.type
_entity.pdbx_description
1 polymer ?
#
loop_
_entity_poly.entity_id
_entity_poly.type
_entity_poly.pdbx_seq_one_letter_code
_entity_poly.pdbx_strand_id
1 'polypeptide(L)'
;IFKIGDTLTEGEMIHFRGLPSFSPEMFKYIENADPMKTKQLNKGIEQLMDEGVAQLFVNQFNGRKIIGTVGQLQFEVIQYRLENEYNAKCRWEPVSLYKACWIESDDETQLEAFKKRKYQFMAKDREGRDVFLADSNYVLQMAQNDFEHIKFHFTSEF
;
A
#
# COMPACT_ATOMS: atom_id res chain seq x y z
N ILE A 1 13.39 5.91 21.66
CA ILE A 1 13.57 6.29 21.48
C ILE A 1 13.29 6.35 21.45
N PHE A 2 12.86 6.10 21.47
CA PHE A 2 12.87 6.49 21.29
C PHE A 2 12.36 6.36 21.26
N LYS A 3 12.32 5.87 21.10
CA LYS A 3 12.16 6.07 21.00
C LYS A 3 11.65 6.01 20.89
N ILE A 4 11.46 5.61 20.99
CA ILE A 4 11.35 5.67 20.65
C ILE A 4 11.31 5.25 20.74
N GLY A 5 11.21 4.75 20.61
CA GLY A 5 11.53 4.52 20.42
C GLY A 5 11.87 4.02 20.64
N ASP A 6 11.98 3.83 20.83
CA ASP A 6 12.68 3.58 20.77
C ASP A 6 13.05 3.14 21.10
N THR A 7 13.36 2.57 21.19
CA THR A 7 14.08 2.38 21.19
C THR A 7 14.52 1.99 21.47
N LEU A 8 14.80 1.50 21.62
CA LEU A 8 15.57 1.28 21.44
C LEU A 8 16.01 0.76 21.69
N THR A 9 16.35 0.12 21.70
CA THR A 9 17.05 -0.28 21.52
C THR A 9 17.55 -0.53 21.38
N GLU A 10 18.01 -1.14 21.43
CA GLU A 10 18.54 -1.37 20.90
C GLU A 10 18.60 -1.83 20.36
N GLY A 11 18.70 -2.08 20.32
CA GLY A 11 18.81 -2.50 19.47
C GLY A 11 18.38 -2.96 18.93
N GLU A 12 18.16 -3.40 18.97
CA GLU A 12 17.73 -3.69 18.27
C GLU A 12 17.26 -3.49 17.51
N MET A 13 17.08 -3.52 17.51
CA MET A 13 16.66 -3.20 16.65
C MET A 13 16.69 -3.14 15.74
N ILE A 14 16.72 -3.50 15.44
CA ILE A 14 16.83 -3.40 14.60
C ILE A 14 16.84 -3.40 13.64
N HIS A 15 16.80 -3.86 13.18
CA HIS A 15 16.88 -3.87 12.17
C HIS A 15 16.13 -3.75 11.50
N PHE A 16 16.49 -4.35 11.82
CA PHE A 16 15.49 -4.28 10.86
C PHE A 16 15.34 -2.89 10.24
N ARG A 17 14.48 -2.74 9.36
CA ARG A 17 14.33 -1.42 8.76
C ARG A 17 13.87 -0.35 9.75
N GLY A 18 13.27 -0.77 10.82
CA GLY A 18 12.83 0.15 11.83
C GLY A 18 11.59 0.95 11.48
N LEU A 19 11.03 0.76 10.29
CA LEU A 19 9.85 1.49 9.86
C LEU A 19 8.58 0.76 10.30
N PRO A 20 7.66 1.45 10.95
CA PRO A 20 6.44 0.78 11.40
C PRO A 20 5.55 0.41 10.23
N SER A 21 4.89 -0.72 10.38
CA SER A 21 3.86 -1.14 9.46
C SER A 21 2.53 -0.63 10.01
N PHE A 22 1.64 -0.19 9.14
CA PHE A 22 0.35 0.31 9.56
C PHE A 22 -0.74 -0.14 8.60
N SER A 23 -1.99 -0.11 9.08
CA SER A 23 -3.15 -0.38 8.24
C SER A 23 -3.58 0.93 7.59
N PRO A 24 -3.47 1.05 6.26
CA PRO A 24 -3.88 2.28 5.60
C PRO A 24 -5.39 2.51 5.78
N GLU A 25 -5.77 3.76 5.96
CA GLU A 25 -7.17 4.12 6.13
C GLU A 25 -7.68 5.04 5.03
N MET A 26 -6.78 5.70 4.30
CA MET A 26 -7.14 6.56 3.19
C MET A 26 -6.35 6.16 1.96
N PHE A 27 -7.02 6.19 0.81
CA PHE A 27 -6.42 5.74 -0.45
C PHE A 27 -6.71 6.74 -1.54
N LYS A 28 -5.71 6.99 -2.39
CA LYS A 28 -5.90 7.78 -3.61
C LYS A 28 -5.02 7.22 -4.71
N TYR A 29 -5.50 7.30 -5.94
CA TYR A 29 -4.64 7.04 -7.09
C TYR A 29 -3.66 8.19 -7.22
N ILE A 30 -2.42 7.87 -7.55
CA ILE A 30 -1.43 8.88 -7.89
C ILE A 30 -1.12 8.78 -9.37
N GLU A 31 -1.16 9.91 -10.06
CA GLU A 31 -0.94 9.98 -11.49
C GLU A 31 0.12 11.02 -11.81
N ASN A 32 0.84 10.80 -12.90
CA ASN A 32 1.83 11.72 -13.37
C ASN A 32 1.16 12.92 -14.08
N ALA A 33 1.40 14.10 -13.58
CA ALA A 33 0.85 15.32 -14.18
C ALA A 33 1.71 15.84 -15.34
N ASP A 34 2.95 15.37 -15.45
CA ASP A 34 3.89 15.79 -16.50
C ASP A 34 4.55 14.55 -17.10
N PRO A 35 4.14 14.12 -18.31
CA PRO A 35 4.70 12.91 -18.92
C PRO A 35 6.21 12.94 -19.10
N MET A 36 6.82 14.10 -19.15
CA MET A 36 8.26 14.23 -19.32
C MET A 36 9.03 13.99 -18.02
N LYS A 37 8.34 13.91 -16.90
CA LYS A 37 8.93 13.74 -15.58
C LYS A 37 8.62 12.38 -14.96
N THR A 38 8.26 11.39 -15.78
CA THR A 38 7.87 10.07 -15.28
C THR A 38 8.96 9.41 -14.44
N LYS A 39 10.21 9.48 -14.88
CA LYS A 39 11.32 8.88 -14.14
C LYS A 39 11.52 9.55 -12.78
N GLN A 40 11.47 10.88 -12.74
CA GLN A 40 11.60 11.63 -11.50
C GLN A 40 10.47 11.30 -10.54
N LEU A 41 9.24 11.21 -11.07
CA LEU A 41 8.08 10.87 -10.24
C LEU A 41 8.22 9.47 -9.63
N ASN A 42 8.57 8.48 -10.44
CA ASN A 42 8.72 7.12 -9.96
C ASN A 42 9.84 7.01 -8.93
N LYS A 43 10.96 7.68 -9.18
CA LYS A 43 12.07 7.68 -8.23
C LYS A 43 11.68 8.32 -6.90
N GLY A 44 10.95 9.43 -6.97
CA GLY A 44 10.48 10.11 -5.77
C GLY A 44 9.51 9.28 -4.97
N ILE A 45 8.56 8.62 -5.64
CA ILE A 45 7.61 7.73 -4.98
C ILE A 45 8.35 6.62 -4.25
N GLU A 46 9.30 5.96 -4.93
CA GLU A 46 10.07 4.88 -4.30
C GLU A 46 10.82 5.36 -3.07
N GLN A 47 11.45 6.52 -3.16
CA GLN A 47 12.21 7.07 -2.04
C GLN A 47 11.29 7.39 -0.86
N LEU A 48 10.14 7.99 -1.11
CA LEU A 48 9.20 8.35 -0.06
C LEU A 48 8.60 7.10 0.60
N MET A 49 8.37 6.04 -0.20
CA MET A 49 7.89 4.78 0.37
C MET A 49 8.98 4.12 1.23
N ASP A 50 10.24 4.23 0.82
CA ASP A 50 11.36 3.72 1.62
C ASP A 50 11.43 4.43 2.98
N GLU A 51 11.03 5.68 3.04
CA GLU A 51 11.01 6.45 4.28
C GLU A 51 9.79 6.13 5.15
N GLY A 52 8.85 5.36 4.64
CA GLY A 52 7.68 4.96 5.42
C GLY A 52 6.59 6.02 5.52
N VAL A 53 6.60 6.99 4.62
CA VAL A 53 5.58 8.06 4.61
C VAL A 53 4.20 7.51 4.31
N ALA A 54 4.13 6.50 3.44
CA ALA A 54 2.88 5.90 3.00
C ALA A 54 3.15 4.51 2.45
N GLN A 55 2.12 3.85 1.96
CA GLN A 55 2.24 2.54 1.34
C GLN A 55 1.77 2.60 -0.11
N LEU A 56 2.47 1.90 -0.99
CA LEU A 56 2.19 1.88 -2.42
C LEU A 56 1.61 0.53 -2.83
N PHE A 57 0.52 0.58 -3.58
CA PHE A 57 -0.09 -0.62 -4.17
C PHE A 57 -0.26 -0.40 -5.67
N VAL A 58 -0.02 -1.45 -6.45
CA VAL A 58 -0.23 -1.41 -7.89
C VAL A 58 -1.42 -2.32 -8.21
N ASN A 59 -2.48 -1.73 -8.72
CA ASN A 59 -3.69 -2.47 -9.07
C ASN A 59 -3.40 -3.43 -10.22
N GLN A 60 -3.74 -4.70 -10.04
CA GLN A 60 -3.46 -5.73 -11.05
C GLN A 60 -4.40 -5.64 -12.23
N PHE A 61 -5.58 -5.09 -12.04
CA PHE A 61 -6.58 -4.99 -13.09
C PHE A 61 -6.23 -3.89 -14.11
N ASN A 62 -5.81 -2.72 -13.63
CA ASN A 62 -5.57 -1.56 -14.50
C ASN A 62 -4.14 -1.03 -14.45
N GLY A 63 -3.28 -1.57 -13.60
CA GLY A 63 -1.89 -1.14 -13.47
C GLY A 63 -1.69 0.21 -12.81
N ARG A 64 -2.74 0.82 -12.28
CA ARG A 64 -2.64 2.13 -11.65
C ARG A 64 -2.04 2.02 -10.24
N LYS A 65 -1.31 3.06 -9.86
CA LYS A 65 -0.70 3.12 -8.55
C LYS A 65 -1.63 3.77 -7.54
N ILE A 66 -1.73 3.15 -6.36
CA ILE A 66 -2.58 3.64 -5.27
C ILE A 66 -1.68 3.90 -4.08
N ILE A 67 -1.84 5.06 -3.46
CA ILE A 67 -1.12 5.41 -2.24
C ILE A 67 -2.08 5.27 -1.07
N GLY A 68 -1.66 4.50 -0.07
CA GLY A 68 -2.42 4.31 1.16
C GLY A 68 -1.75 5.01 2.32
N THR A 69 -2.50 5.79 3.08
CA THR A 69 -1.98 6.56 4.21
C THR A 69 -2.90 6.43 5.41
N VAL A 70 -2.42 6.89 6.55
CA VAL A 70 -3.25 6.97 7.77
C VAL A 70 -4.14 8.21 7.74
N GLY A 71 -3.67 9.31 7.15
CA GLY A 71 -4.44 10.55 7.12
C GLY A 71 -4.15 11.40 5.89
N GLN A 72 -4.95 12.46 5.76
CA GLN A 72 -4.87 13.34 4.60
C GLN A 72 -3.54 14.09 4.48
N LEU A 73 -2.94 14.42 5.61
CA LEU A 73 -1.70 15.20 5.62
C LEU A 73 -0.57 14.50 4.86
N GLN A 74 -0.51 13.18 4.91
CA GLN A 74 0.54 12.44 4.23
C GLN A 74 0.47 12.64 2.72
N PHE A 75 -0.73 12.75 2.14
CA PHE A 75 -0.85 13.04 0.71
C PHE A 75 -0.27 14.41 0.36
N GLU A 76 -0.48 15.40 1.22
CA GLU A 76 0.05 16.74 1.00
C GLU A 76 1.57 16.76 1.11
N VAL A 77 2.12 16.03 2.08
CA VAL A 77 3.56 15.90 2.25
C VAL A 77 4.18 15.24 1.01
N ILE A 78 3.58 14.17 0.53
CA ILE A 78 4.09 13.46 -0.64
C ILE A 78 4.09 14.38 -1.85
N GLN A 79 2.99 15.09 -2.10
CA GLN A 79 2.91 16.01 -3.23
C GLN A 79 3.96 17.11 -3.13
N TYR A 80 4.09 17.73 -1.96
CA TYR A 80 5.05 18.81 -1.74
C TYR A 80 6.48 18.34 -2.02
N ARG A 81 6.83 17.17 -1.49
CA ARG A 81 8.19 16.65 -1.66
C ARG A 81 8.48 16.23 -3.08
N LEU A 82 7.50 15.64 -3.77
CA LEU A 82 7.69 15.28 -5.18
C LEU A 82 7.93 16.52 -6.03
N GLU A 83 7.20 17.60 -5.78
CA GLU A 83 7.35 18.83 -6.54
C GLU A 83 8.65 19.56 -6.22
N ASN A 84 9.09 19.57 -4.98
CA ASN A 84 10.22 20.36 -4.53
C ASN A 84 11.54 19.61 -4.51
N GLU A 85 11.54 18.31 -4.28
CA GLU A 85 12.78 17.52 -4.21
C GLU A 85 13.08 16.78 -5.51
N TYR A 86 12.05 16.42 -6.27
CA TYR A 86 12.20 15.61 -7.49
C TYR A 86 11.74 16.32 -8.74
N ASN A 87 11.28 17.56 -8.58
CA ASN A 87 10.77 18.37 -9.69
C ASN A 87 9.73 17.61 -10.52
N ALA A 88 8.87 16.87 -9.84
CA ALA A 88 7.84 16.04 -10.45
C ALA A 88 6.48 16.39 -9.88
N LYS A 89 5.53 16.67 -10.75
CA LYS A 89 4.17 16.97 -10.33
C LYS A 89 3.30 15.74 -10.44
N CYS A 90 2.44 15.55 -9.45
CA CYS A 90 1.50 14.45 -9.47
C CYS A 90 0.07 14.98 -9.32
N ARG A 91 -0.86 14.14 -9.74
CA ARG A 91 -2.29 14.39 -9.53
C ARG A 91 -2.84 13.28 -8.68
N TRP A 92 -3.79 13.65 -7.84
CA TRP A 92 -4.50 12.70 -7.00
C TRP A 92 -5.89 12.48 -7.56
N GLU A 93 -6.31 11.22 -7.59
CA GLU A 93 -7.66 10.88 -7.97
C GLU A 93 -8.27 10.06 -6.83
N PRO A 94 -9.43 10.47 -6.30
CA PRO A 94 -10.02 9.74 -5.19
C PRO A 94 -10.39 8.32 -5.60
N VAL A 95 -10.23 7.39 -4.68
CA VAL A 95 -10.66 6.02 -4.86
C VAL A 95 -11.39 5.59 -3.60
N SER A 96 -12.53 4.94 -3.79
CA SER A 96 -13.36 4.51 -2.68
C SER A 96 -12.93 3.11 -2.25
N LEU A 97 -12.08 3.03 -1.22
CA LEU A 97 -11.63 1.77 -0.66
C LEU A 97 -11.84 1.78 0.85
N TYR A 98 -12.17 0.61 1.37
CA TYR A 98 -12.39 0.43 2.80
C TYR A 98 -11.13 -0.03 3.51
N LYS A 99 -10.51 -1.11 3.01
CA LYS A 99 -9.32 -1.71 3.63
C LYS A 99 -8.42 -2.36 2.59
N ALA A 100 -7.13 -2.37 2.90
CA ALA A 100 -6.15 -3.17 2.18
C ALA A 100 -5.83 -4.41 3.02
N CYS A 101 -5.88 -5.57 2.41
CA CYS A 101 -5.64 -6.83 3.11
C CYS A 101 -4.56 -7.61 2.38
N TRP A 102 -3.50 -7.94 3.10
CA TRP A 102 -2.49 -8.87 2.58
C TRP A 102 -3.03 -10.27 2.78
N ILE A 103 -3.09 -11.04 1.69
CA ILE A 103 -3.68 -12.37 1.73
C ILE A 103 -2.62 -13.45 1.64
N GLU A 104 -2.84 -14.54 2.36
CA GLU A 104 -1.99 -15.72 2.25
C GLU A 104 -2.82 -16.98 2.48
N SER A 105 -2.34 -18.10 1.98
CA SER A 105 -2.99 -19.38 2.18
C SER A 105 -1.99 -20.51 2.04
N ASP A 106 -2.19 -21.56 2.84
CA ASP A 106 -1.41 -22.80 2.69
C ASP A 106 -1.91 -23.63 1.50
N ASP A 107 -3.10 -23.30 1.00
CA ASP A 107 -3.70 -23.98 -0.15
C ASP A 107 -3.60 -23.09 -1.38
N GLU A 108 -2.64 -23.39 -2.25
CA GLU A 108 -2.41 -22.61 -3.45
C GLU A 108 -3.60 -22.62 -4.40
N THR A 109 -4.35 -23.71 -4.43
CA THR A 109 -5.54 -23.81 -5.28
C THR A 109 -6.59 -22.79 -4.86
N GLN A 110 -6.80 -22.66 -3.55
CA GLN A 110 -7.74 -21.67 -3.01
C GLN A 110 -7.25 -20.25 -3.27
N LEU A 111 -5.94 -20.04 -3.11
CA LEU A 111 -5.35 -18.71 -3.35
C LEU A 111 -5.51 -18.29 -4.80
N GLU A 112 -5.23 -19.18 -5.74
CA GLU A 112 -5.38 -18.90 -7.17
C GLU A 112 -6.85 -18.66 -7.53
N ALA A 113 -7.76 -19.43 -6.96
CA ALA A 113 -9.19 -19.23 -7.17
C ALA A 113 -9.64 -17.87 -6.67
N PHE A 114 -9.12 -17.45 -5.51
CA PHE A 114 -9.42 -16.15 -4.93
C PHE A 114 -8.93 -15.03 -5.86
N LYS A 115 -7.69 -15.12 -6.32
CA LYS A 115 -7.10 -14.09 -7.17
C LYS A 115 -7.84 -13.95 -8.49
N LYS A 116 -8.30 -15.06 -9.07
CA LYS A 116 -9.10 -15.03 -10.30
C LYS A 116 -10.46 -14.38 -10.06
N ARG A 117 -11.12 -14.79 -9.00
CA ARG A 117 -12.49 -14.34 -8.72
C ARG A 117 -12.53 -12.88 -8.32
N LYS A 118 -11.49 -12.43 -7.62
CA LYS A 118 -11.41 -11.05 -7.11
C LYS A 118 -10.40 -10.20 -7.89
N TYR A 119 -10.15 -10.54 -9.14
CA TYR A 119 -9.11 -9.91 -9.94
C TYR A 119 -9.17 -8.37 -9.93
N GLN A 120 -10.38 -7.81 -10.00
CA GLN A 120 -10.55 -6.35 -10.04
C GLN A 120 -10.14 -5.68 -8.72
N PHE A 121 -10.09 -6.44 -7.64
CA PHE A 121 -9.73 -5.94 -6.33
C PHE A 121 -8.31 -6.32 -5.92
N MET A 122 -7.58 -6.98 -6.81
CA MET A 122 -6.23 -7.43 -6.49
C MET A 122 -5.20 -6.38 -6.82
N ALA A 123 -4.19 -6.28 -5.96
CA ALA A 123 -3.06 -5.39 -6.15
C ALA A 123 -1.80 -6.08 -5.65
N LYS A 124 -0.66 -5.44 -5.87
CA LYS A 124 0.61 -5.90 -5.31
C LYS A 124 1.26 -4.74 -4.56
N ASP A 125 1.91 -5.07 -3.45
CA ASP A 125 2.68 -4.07 -2.72
C ASP A 125 4.08 -3.96 -3.34
N ARG A 126 4.95 -3.16 -2.73
CA ARG A 126 6.29 -2.95 -3.27
C ARG A 126 7.16 -4.21 -3.27
N GLU A 127 6.83 -5.16 -2.41
CA GLU A 127 7.56 -6.42 -2.31
C GLU A 127 6.97 -7.51 -3.20
N GLY A 128 5.93 -7.19 -3.95
CA GLY A 128 5.29 -8.13 -4.87
C GLY A 128 4.31 -9.06 -4.19
N ARG A 129 3.90 -8.77 -2.96
CA ARG A 129 2.94 -9.61 -2.25
C ARG A 129 1.51 -9.28 -2.70
N ASP A 130 0.65 -10.28 -2.63
CA ASP A 130 -0.73 -10.12 -3.04
C ASP A 130 -1.52 -9.35 -2.00
N VAL A 131 -2.25 -8.33 -2.46
CA VAL A 131 -3.08 -7.49 -1.61
C VAL A 131 -4.48 -7.46 -2.19
N PHE A 132 -5.48 -7.64 -1.32
CA PHE A 132 -6.87 -7.51 -1.68
C PHE A 132 -7.38 -6.15 -1.20
N LEU A 133 -7.85 -5.33 -2.14
CA LEU A 133 -8.34 -3.98 -1.84
C LEU A 133 -9.86 -4.02 -1.79
N ALA A 134 -10.41 -4.19 -0.59
CA ALA A 134 -11.86 -4.23 -0.41
C ALA A 134 -12.43 -2.81 -0.48
N ASP A 135 -13.46 -2.61 -1.30
CA ASP A 135 -14.07 -1.29 -1.45
C ASP A 135 -15.11 -1.02 -0.37
N SER A 136 -15.55 -2.04 0.37
CA SER A 136 -16.49 -1.87 1.46
C SER A 136 -16.34 -3.01 2.47
N ASN A 137 -16.88 -2.78 3.67
CA ASN A 137 -16.89 -3.81 4.70
C ASN A 137 -17.67 -5.05 4.23
N TYR A 138 -18.75 -4.82 3.48
CA TYR A 138 -19.54 -5.91 2.94
C TYR A 138 -18.71 -6.80 2.01
N VAL A 139 -17.98 -6.20 1.09
CA VAL A 139 -17.11 -6.95 0.16
C VAL A 139 -16.07 -7.74 0.93
N LEU A 140 -15.47 -7.13 1.96
CA LEU A 140 -14.46 -7.80 2.77
C LEU A 140 -15.06 -9.01 3.50
N GLN A 141 -16.21 -8.84 4.13
CA GLN A 141 -16.84 -9.93 4.85
C GLN A 141 -17.27 -11.08 3.94
N MET A 142 -17.79 -10.74 2.76
CA MET A 142 -18.16 -11.76 1.78
C MET A 142 -16.94 -12.55 1.32
N ALA A 143 -15.82 -11.86 1.09
CA ALA A 143 -14.59 -12.54 0.68
C ALA A 143 -14.10 -13.48 1.79
N GLN A 144 -14.15 -13.05 3.03
CA GLN A 144 -13.74 -13.87 4.16
C GLN A 144 -14.65 -15.10 4.32
N ASN A 145 -15.94 -14.94 4.10
CA ASN A 145 -16.89 -16.04 4.20
C ASN A 145 -16.76 -17.04 3.05
N ASP A 146 -16.51 -16.53 1.84
CA ASP A 146 -16.42 -17.38 0.65
C ASP A 146 -15.10 -18.15 0.57
N PHE A 147 -14.07 -17.65 1.23
CA PHE A 147 -12.72 -18.22 1.14
C PHE A 147 -12.13 -18.42 2.54
N GLU A 148 -12.62 -19.44 3.23
CA GLU A 148 -12.21 -19.73 4.61
C GLU A 148 -10.73 -20.08 4.77
N HIS A 149 -10.11 -20.59 3.70
CA HIS A 149 -8.71 -21.00 3.73
C HIS A 149 -7.75 -19.85 3.45
N ILE A 150 -8.28 -18.65 3.16
CA ILE A 150 -7.47 -17.46 2.92
C ILE A 150 -7.34 -16.69 4.23
N LYS A 151 -6.10 -16.35 4.59
CA LYS A 151 -5.84 -15.50 5.75
C LYS A 151 -5.74 -14.06 5.29
N PHE A 152 -6.42 -13.18 5.99
CA PHE A 152 -6.46 -11.74 5.68
C PHE A 152 -5.71 -10.97 6.76
N HIS A 153 -4.63 -10.31 6.37
CA HIS A 153 -3.83 -9.49 7.28
C HIS A 153 -4.06 -8.02 6.93
N PHE A 154 -4.22 -7.19 7.94
CA PHE A 154 -4.52 -5.77 7.71
C PHE A 154 -3.30 -4.88 7.76
N THR A 155 -2.13 -5.45 8.05
CA THR A 155 -0.85 -4.76 7.97
C THR A 155 0.11 -5.61 7.16
N SER A 156 1.20 -5.00 6.68
CA SER A 156 2.22 -5.71 5.92
C SER A 156 3.14 -6.56 6.80
N GLU A 157 2.95 -6.49 8.09
CA GLU A 157 3.77 -7.20 9.07
C GLU A 157 3.04 -8.45 9.55
N PHE A 158 3.50 -9.61 9.09
CA PHE A 158 2.90 -10.88 9.50
C PHE A 158 3.83 -12.07 9.24
#